data_881312e3ca5718b521999372e8db157e
#
_entry.id   881312e3ca5718b521999372e8db157e
#
_cell.length_a   1.000
_cell.length_b   1.000
_cell.length_c   1.000
_cell.angle_alpha   90.00
_cell.angle_beta   90.00
_cell.angle_gamma   90.00
#
_symmetry.space_group_name_H-M   'P 1'
#
loop_
_entity.id
_entity.type
_entity.pdbx_description
1 polymer ?
#
loop_
_entity_poly.entity_id
_entity_poly.type
_entity_poly.pdbx_seq_one_letter_code
_entity_poly.pdbx_strand_id
1 'polypeptide(L)'
;DQSHIPRARFFDIDEISDARSDLPHMAPPAEKFMSRMRAMGVGDGHQIVVYDGAGLFSAARVWWLFRLMGQENVAVLDGGLPKWQAEGRETEDMPPVPRDRHMTVRFQNQLVRDVTQVAHASKLGDPQIVDARAAARFRGDAPEPREGLRAGHIPGARNVPFTELLNDDKTMKTPEQTRAIFEA
;
A
#
# COMPACT_ATOMS: atom_id res chain seq x y z
N ASP A 1 -11.27 16.47 11.08
CA ASP A 1 -11.61 17.39 10.00
C ASP A 1 -10.36 17.58 9.14
N GLN A 2 -10.16 16.72 8.19
CA GLN A 2 -9.03 16.83 7.27
C GLN A 2 -9.58 17.06 5.88
N SER A 3 -9.08 18.10 5.21
CA SER A 3 -9.43 18.35 3.82
C SER A 3 -8.92 17.22 2.94
N HIS A 4 -9.69 16.86 1.94
CA HIS A 4 -9.38 15.79 1.00
C HIS A 4 -9.66 16.24 -0.44
N ILE A 5 -9.14 15.49 -1.40
CA ILE A 5 -9.44 15.71 -2.81
C ILE A 5 -10.95 15.56 -3.03
N PRO A 6 -11.60 16.45 -3.79
CA PRO A 6 -13.06 16.42 -3.97
C PRO A 6 -13.58 15.03 -4.34
N ARG A 7 -14.61 14.58 -3.61
CA ARG A 7 -15.29 13.30 -3.75
C ARG A 7 -14.43 12.07 -3.40
N ALA A 8 -13.24 12.25 -2.80
CA ALA A 8 -12.45 11.13 -2.29
C ALA A 8 -13.19 10.42 -1.16
N ARG A 9 -12.87 9.13 -0.98
CA ARG A 9 -13.43 8.28 0.06
C ARG A 9 -12.33 7.81 0.97
N PHE A 10 -12.55 7.88 2.25
CA PHE A 10 -11.59 7.40 3.22
C PHE A 10 -11.54 5.87 3.24
N PHE A 11 -10.35 5.32 2.99
CA PHE A 11 -10.09 3.90 3.11
C PHE A 11 -9.45 3.63 4.48
N ASP A 12 -10.25 3.15 5.41
CA ASP A 12 -9.78 2.78 6.75
C ASP A 12 -9.11 1.40 6.71
N ILE A 13 -7.78 1.37 6.83
CA ILE A 13 -7.00 0.13 6.78
C ILE A 13 -7.26 -0.76 8.01
N ASP A 14 -7.58 -0.17 9.17
CA ASP A 14 -7.89 -0.93 10.36
C ASP A 14 -9.23 -1.65 10.22
N GLU A 15 -10.22 -0.96 9.68
CA GLU A 15 -11.50 -1.57 9.38
C GLU A 15 -11.41 -2.58 8.22
N ILE A 16 -10.65 -2.26 7.16
CA ILE A 16 -10.55 -3.08 5.94
C ILE A 16 -9.33 -4.02 6.02
N SER A 17 -9.21 -4.76 7.09
CA SER A 17 -8.19 -5.79 7.33
C SER A 17 -8.82 -7.10 7.79
N ASP A 18 -8.07 -8.20 7.86
CA ASP A 18 -8.58 -9.47 8.41
C ASP A 18 -8.68 -9.40 9.93
N ALA A 19 -9.90 -9.21 10.44
CA ALA A 19 -10.18 -9.14 11.87
C ALA A 19 -10.02 -10.49 12.61
N ARG A 20 -9.78 -11.61 11.90
CA ARG A 20 -9.52 -12.93 12.49
C ARG A 20 -8.05 -13.15 12.80
N SER A 21 -7.19 -12.28 12.32
CA SER A 21 -5.74 -12.36 12.54
C SER A 21 -5.33 -11.53 13.74
N ASP A 22 -4.48 -12.08 14.59
CA ASP A 22 -3.82 -11.34 15.67
C ASP A 22 -2.75 -10.36 15.14
N LEU A 23 -2.38 -10.50 13.85
CA LEU A 23 -1.45 -9.59 13.19
C LEU A 23 -2.22 -8.41 12.59
N PRO A 24 -1.75 -7.17 12.82
CA PRO A 24 -2.44 -6.00 12.31
C PRO A 24 -2.32 -5.87 10.79
N HIS A 25 -3.35 -5.28 10.19
CA HIS A 25 -3.39 -4.93 8.76
C HIS A 25 -3.19 -6.11 7.79
N MET A 26 -3.54 -7.32 8.21
CA MET A 26 -3.53 -8.46 7.29
C MET A 26 -4.56 -8.26 6.17
N ALA A 27 -4.25 -8.80 4.98
CA ALA A 27 -5.14 -8.67 3.84
C ALA A 27 -6.54 -9.19 4.18
N PRO A 28 -7.60 -8.41 3.92
CA PRO A 28 -8.96 -8.82 4.26
C PRO A 28 -9.41 -10.01 3.40
N PRO A 29 -10.37 -10.81 3.90
CA PRO A 29 -11.09 -11.75 3.05
C PRO A 29 -11.79 -11.03 1.89
N ALA A 30 -11.92 -11.71 0.76
CA ALA A 30 -12.52 -11.15 -0.46
C ALA A 30 -13.92 -10.57 -0.22
N GLU A 31 -14.75 -11.26 0.57
CA GLU A 31 -16.11 -10.84 0.88
C GLU A 31 -16.13 -9.55 1.71
N LYS A 32 -15.22 -9.42 2.67
CA LYS A 32 -15.10 -8.20 3.48
C LYS A 32 -14.68 -7.02 2.61
N PHE A 33 -13.65 -7.20 1.79
CA PHE A 33 -13.19 -6.15 0.86
C PHE A 33 -14.32 -5.72 -0.07
N MET A 34 -14.97 -6.67 -0.74
CA MET A 34 -16.08 -6.42 -1.65
C MET A 34 -17.22 -5.64 -0.97
N SER A 35 -17.63 -6.07 0.23
CA SER A 35 -18.69 -5.40 1.00
C SER A 35 -18.35 -3.95 1.31
N ARG A 36 -17.11 -3.67 1.74
CA ARG A 36 -16.67 -2.32 2.09
C ARG A 36 -16.55 -1.43 0.85
N MET A 37 -16.00 -1.93 -0.25
CA MET A 37 -15.91 -1.17 -1.49
C MET A 37 -17.30 -0.83 -2.06
N ARG A 38 -18.24 -1.76 -2.01
CA ARG A 38 -19.64 -1.49 -2.41
C ARG A 38 -20.25 -0.37 -1.59
N ALA A 39 -20.15 -0.44 -0.26
CA ALA A 39 -20.67 0.59 0.64
C ALA A 39 -20.00 1.96 0.40
N MET A 40 -18.73 1.98 0.04
CA MET A 40 -18.01 3.19 -0.36
C MET A 40 -18.39 3.68 -1.77
N GLY A 41 -19.24 2.96 -2.51
CA GLY A 41 -19.60 3.30 -3.88
C GLY A 41 -18.47 3.09 -4.88
N VAL A 42 -17.53 2.20 -4.58
CA VAL A 42 -16.44 1.78 -5.47
C VAL A 42 -16.81 0.41 -6.07
N GLY A 43 -16.71 0.29 -7.38
CA GLY A 43 -17.11 -0.95 -8.07
C GLY A 43 -16.55 -1.08 -9.47
N ASP A 44 -17.00 -2.12 -10.15
CA ASP A 44 -16.55 -2.48 -11.48
C ASP A 44 -16.68 -1.31 -12.47
N GLY A 45 -15.72 -1.22 -13.37
CA GLY A 45 -15.65 -0.18 -14.40
C GLY A 45 -15.10 1.17 -13.94
N HIS A 46 -14.84 1.37 -12.64
CA HIS A 46 -14.18 2.58 -12.18
C HIS A 46 -12.68 2.54 -12.45
N GLN A 47 -12.13 3.68 -12.84
CA GLN A 47 -10.72 3.96 -12.62
C GLN A 47 -10.56 4.42 -11.18
N ILE A 48 -9.71 3.74 -10.43
CA ILE A 48 -9.47 4.02 -9.02
C ILE A 48 -8.12 4.72 -8.90
N VAL A 49 -8.12 5.87 -8.24
CA VAL A 49 -6.89 6.59 -7.90
C VAL A 49 -6.77 6.63 -6.39
N VAL A 50 -5.69 6.09 -5.84
CA VAL A 50 -5.43 6.09 -4.40
C VAL A 50 -4.37 7.12 -4.06
N TYR A 51 -4.51 7.77 -2.92
CA TYR A 51 -3.53 8.71 -2.40
C TYR A 51 -3.50 8.67 -0.88
N ASP A 52 -2.48 9.24 -0.29
CA ASP A 52 -2.40 9.47 1.15
C ASP A 52 -1.99 10.91 1.49
N GLY A 53 -2.13 11.26 2.76
CA GLY A 53 -1.82 12.59 3.27
C GLY A 53 -0.32 12.88 3.48
N ALA A 54 0.54 11.87 3.35
CA ALA A 54 1.98 11.99 3.56
C ALA A 54 2.79 12.07 2.26
N GLY A 55 2.15 11.78 1.12
CA GLY A 55 2.76 11.73 -0.21
C GLY A 55 3.55 10.44 -0.45
N LEU A 56 2.88 9.37 -0.82
CA LEU A 56 3.42 8.02 -1.09
C LEU A 56 4.00 7.30 0.13
N PHE A 57 3.28 7.31 1.24
CA PHE A 57 3.62 6.50 2.42
C PHE A 57 2.77 5.22 2.51
N SER A 58 1.45 5.35 2.47
CA SER A 58 0.51 4.24 2.67
C SER A 58 -0.34 3.89 1.45
N ALA A 59 -0.42 4.79 0.47
CA ALA A 59 -1.25 4.61 -0.73
C ALA A 59 -0.90 3.33 -1.52
N ALA A 60 0.39 2.96 -1.57
CA ALA A 60 0.84 1.74 -2.23
C ALA A 60 0.21 0.47 -1.64
N ARG A 61 -0.08 0.45 -0.34
CA ARG A 61 -0.77 -0.67 0.32
C ARG A 61 -2.20 -0.83 -0.20
N VAL A 62 -2.93 0.26 -0.34
CA VAL A 62 -4.31 0.24 -0.84
C VAL A 62 -4.33 -0.12 -2.32
N TRP A 63 -3.42 0.44 -3.12
CA TRP A 63 -3.22 0.06 -4.51
C TRP A 63 -2.99 -1.46 -4.65
N TRP A 64 -2.10 -2.03 -3.84
CA TRP A 64 -1.83 -3.47 -3.84
C TRP A 64 -3.07 -4.29 -3.44
N LEU A 65 -3.86 -3.85 -2.45
CA LEU A 65 -5.10 -4.54 -2.06
C LEU A 65 -6.10 -4.60 -3.22
N PHE A 66 -6.28 -3.54 -3.98
CA PHE A 66 -7.12 -3.56 -5.18
C PHE A 66 -6.59 -4.55 -6.22
N ARG A 67 -5.28 -4.56 -6.47
CA ARG A 67 -4.64 -5.51 -7.38
C ARG A 67 -4.82 -6.95 -6.88
N LEU A 68 -4.64 -7.18 -5.59
CA LEU A 68 -4.86 -8.49 -4.96
C LEU A 68 -6.29 -8.99 -5.16
N MET A 69 -7.26 -8.08 -5.13
CA MET A 69 -8.69 -8.39 -5.36
C MET A 69 -9.08 -8.42 -6.84
N GLY A 70 -8.11 -8.30 -7.75
CA GLY A 70 -8.33 -8.43 -9.19
C GLY A 70 -8.76 -7.15 -9.91
N GLN A 71 -8.65 -5.99 -9.26
CA GLN A 71 -8.92 -4.69 -9.88
C GLN A 71 -7.63 -4.16 -10.50
N GLU A 72 -7.56 -4.16 -11.82
CA GLU A 72 -6.36 -3.74 -12.55
C GLU A 72 -6.31 -2.22 -12.80
N ASN A 73 -7.49 -1.60 -12.95
CA ASN A 73 -7.60 -0.17 -13.25
C ASN A 73 -7.46 0.68 -11.97
N VAL A 74 -6.31 0.56 -11.31
CA VAL A 74 -5.97 1.28 -10.09
C VAL A 74 -4.60 1.93 -10.23
N ALA A 75 -4.48 3.20 -9.83
CA ALA A 75 -3.25 3.98 -9.84
C ALA A 75 -3.00 4.65 -8.49
N VAL A 76 -1.77 5.05 -8.24
CA VAL A 76 -1.41 5.90 -7.10
C VAL A 76 -1.21 7.32 -7.60
N LEU A 77 -1.76 8.30 -6.88
CA LEU A 77 -1.53 9.72 -7.17
C LEU A 77 -0.10 10.09 -6.74
N ASP A 78 0.73 10.41 -7.71
CA ASP A 78 2.13 10.73 -7.48
C ASP A 78 2.29 12.03 -6.67
N GLY A 79 3.00 11.95 -5.54
CA GLY A 79 3.14 13.03 -4.56
C GLY A 79 1.95 13.20 -3.60
N GLY A 80 0.86 12.45 -3.77
CA GLY A 80 -0.31 12.43 -2.88
C GLY A 80 -0.97 13.79 -2.63
N LEU A 81 -1.62 13.92 -1.47
CA LEU A 81 -2.31 15.15 -1.09
C LEU A 81 -1.36 16.37 -0.95
N PRO A 82 -0.15 16.24 -0.42
CA PRO A 82 0.75 17.40 -0.29
C PRO A 82 1.06 18.06 -1.62
N LYS A 83 1.34 17.29 -2.66
CA LYS A 83 1.60 17.82 -4.01
C LYS A 83 0.34 18.44 -4.62
N TRP A 84 -0.82 17.78 -4.46
CA TRP A 84 -2.11 18.31 -4.91
C TRP A 84 -2.39 19.71 -4.34
N GLN A 85 -2.13 19.89 -3.04
CA GLN A 85 -2.30 21.18 -2.35
C GLN A 85 -1.25 22.21 -2.78
N ALA A 86 0.02 21.80 -2.93
CA ALA A 86 1.09 22.68 -3.40
C ALA A 86 0.84 23.22 -4.82
N GLU A 87 0.11 22.48 -5.65
CA GLU A 87 -0.34 22.92 -6.97
C GLU A 87 -1.58 23.83 -6.94
N GLY A 88 -2.07 24.18 -5.75
CA GLY A 88 -3.26 25.04 -5.58
C GLY A 88 -4.57 24.40 -6.02
N ARG A 89 -4.65 23.08 -6.08
CA ARG A 89 -5.85 22.36 -6.47
C ARG A 89 -6.89 22.34 -5.37
N GLU A 90 -8.16 22.25 -5.74
CA GLU A 90 -9.30 22.25 -4.82
C GLU A 90 -9.26 21.05 -3.86
N THR A 91 -9.65 21.32 -2.62
CA THR A 91 -9.94 20.32 -1.59
C THR A 91 -11.30 20.60 -0.95
N GLU A 92 -11.91 19.57 -0.36
CA GLU A 92 -13.15 19.68 0.39
C GLU A 92 -13.04 18.96 1.74
N ASP A 93 -13.93 19.27 2.67
CA ASP A 93 -14.02 18.68 4.01
C ASP A 93 -15.31 17.88 4.22
N MET A 94 -16.23 17.95 3.27
CA MET A 94 -17.51 17.27 3.35
C MET A 94 -17.38 15.82 2.88
N PRO A 95 -17.74 14.83 3.71
CA PRO A 95 -17.70 13.44 3.28
C PRO A 95 -18.64 13.21 2.10
N PRO A 96 -18.20 12.52 1.04
CA PRO A 96 -19.03 12.22 -0.09
C PRO A 96 -20.18 11.28 0.30
N VAL A 97 -21.33 11.45 -0.32
CA VAL A 97 -22.46 10.51 -0.16
C VAL A 97 -22.29 9.38 -1.16
N PRO A 98 -21.87 8.18 -0.74
CA PRO A 98 -21.70 7.06 -1.65
C PRO A 98 -23.04 6.50 -2.11
N ARG A 99 -23.05 5.90 -3.30
CA ARG A 99 -24.12 5.03 -3.77
C ARG A 99 -23.52 3.65 -3.96
N ASP A 100 -24.20 2.64 -3.46
CA ASP A 100 -23.76 1.26 -3.60
C ASP A 100 -23.44 0.91 -5.06
N ARG A 101 -22.34 0.20 -5.26
CA ARG A 101 -21.88 -0.28 -6.56
C ARG A 101 -21.63 -1.77 -6.50
N HIS A 102 -21.77 -2.43 -7.63
CA HIS A 102 -21.34 -3.81 -7.76
C HIS A 102 -19.80 -3.85 -7.86
N MET A 103 -19.19 -4.78 -7.12
CA MET A 103 -17.76 -5.06 -7.23
C MET A 103 -17.55 -6.56 -7.38
N THR A 104 -16.87 -6.95 -8.43
CA THR A 104 -16.40 -8.32 -8.64
C THR A 104 -15.02 -8.48 -8.04
N VAL A 105 -14.81 -9.52 -7.24
CA VAL A 105 -13.49 -9.85 -6.69
C VAL A 105 -12.96 -11.12 -7.34
N ARG A 106 -11.71 -11.06 -7.79
CA ARG A 106 -10.93 -12.18 -8.33
C ARG A 106 -9.58 -12.22 -7.63
N PHE A 107 -9.53 -12.93 -6.51
CA PHE A 107 -8.35 -12.96 -5.66
C PHE A 107 -7.10 -13.48 -6.40
N GLN A 108 -6.01 -12.69 -6.38
CA GLN A 108 -4.77 -12.96 -7.09
C GLN A 108 -3.73 -13.59 -6.14
N ASN A 109 -3.81 -14.89 -5.92
CA ASN A 109 -2.95 -15.63 -4.99
C ASN A 109 -1.45 -15.42 -5.25
N GLN A 110 -1.05 -15.16 -6.49
CA GLN A 110 0.34 -14.91 -6.87
C GLN A 110 0.92 -13.60 -6.31
N LEU A 111 0.08 -12.69 -5.82
CA LEU A 111 0.51 -11.41 -5.21
C LEU A 111 0.73 -11.53 -3.69
N VAL A 112 0.53 -12.70 -3.11
CA VAL A 112 0.75 -12.96 -1.68
C VAL A 112 1.68 -14.17 -1.52
N ARG A 113 2.52 -14.12 -0.50
CA ARG A 113 3.34 -15.26 -0.07
C ARG A 113 3.10 -15.51 1.41
N ASP A 114 2.92 -16.76 1.77
CA ASP A 114 2.87 -17.18 3.16
C ASP A 114 4.27 -17.34 3.77
N VAL A 115 4.33 -17.56 5.08
CA VAL A 115 5.59 -17.70 5.79
C VAL A 115 6.44 -18.88 5.29
N THR A 116 5.81 -19.96 4.85
CA THR A 116 6.51 -21.16 4.32
C THR A 116 7.17 -20.84 2.98
N GLN A 117 6.45 -20.14 2.10
CA GLN A 117 6.97 -19.70 0.81
C GLN A 117 8.12 -18.69 0.97
N VAL A 118 8.00 -17.74 1.92
CA VAL A 118 9.06 -16.78 2.22
C VAL A 118 10.28 -17.48 2.82
N ALA A 119 10.09 -18.43 3.75
CA ALA A 119 11.18 -19.21 4.31
C ALA A 119 11.91 -20.04 3.25
N HIS A 120 11.17 -20.57 2.26
CA HIS A 120 11.75 -21.29 1.14
C HIS A 120 12.59 -20.38 0.24
N ALA A 121 12.02 -19.22 -0.15
CA ALA A 121 12.73 -18.20 -0.93
C ALA A 121 14.02 -17.72 -0.23
N SER A 122 13.95 -17.49 1.08
CA SER A 122 15.11 -17.11 1.91
C SER A 122 16.24 -18.13 1.86
N LYS A 123 15.92 -19.43 1.86
CA LYS A 123 16.91 -20.52 1.79
C LYS A 123 17.53 -20.67 0.41
N LEU A 124 16.72 -20.49 -0.65
CA LEU A 124 17.18 -20.68 -2.03
C LEU A 124 17.81 -19.42 -2.63
N GLY A 125 17.50 -18.23 -2.09
CA GLY A 125 17.85 -16.96 -2.70
C GLY A 125 17.02 -16.61 -3.95
N ASP A 126 15.96 -17.35 -4.23
CA ASP A 126 15.07 -17.17 -5.38
C ASP A 126 13.62 -17.49 -5.00
N PRO A 127 12.66 -16.58 -5.25
CA PRO A 127 12.89 -15.20 -5.71
C PRO A 127 13.60 -14.33 -4.67
N GLN A 128 14.29 -13.28 -5.13
CA GLN A 128 14.95 -12.31 -4.26
C GLN A 128 13.94 -11.65 -3.33
N ILE A 129 14.24 -11.65 -2.03
CA ILE A 129 13.45 -10.92 -1.03
C ILE A 129 13.98 -9.50 -0.92
N VAL A 130 13.09 -8.52 -1.01
CA VAL A 130 13.39 -7.09 -0.82
C VAL A 130 12.64 -6.58 0.41
N ASP A 131 13.37 -5.95 1.32
CA ASP A 131 12.82 -5.28 2.50
C ASP A 131 12.78 -3.77 2.26
N ALA A 132 11.57 -3.22 2.21
CA ALA A 132 11.32 -1.80 1.91
C ALA A 132 11.35 -0.90 3.16
N ARG A 133 11.64 -1.44 4.36
CA ARG A 133 11.73 -0.65 5.59
C ARG A 133 12.99 0.23 5.60
N ALA A 134 13.00 1.24 6.50
CA ALA A 134 14.18 2.05 6.74
C ALA A 134 15.41 1.18 7.09
N ALA A 135 16.58 1.57 6.59
CA ALA A 135 17.83 0.80 6.75
C ALA A 135 18.18 0.50 8.22
N ALA A 136 17.90 1.43 9.15
CA ALA A 136 18.14 1.20 10.57
C ALA A 136 17.28 0.05 11.14
N ARG A 137 16.02 -0.08 10.70
CA ARG A 137 15.16 -1.20 11.08
C ARG A 137 15.62 -2.51 10.46
N PHE A 138 16.03 -2.47 9.20
CA PHE A 138 16.59 -3.64 8.51
C PHE A 138 17.84 -4.20 9.23
N ARG A 139 18.75 -3.33 9.68
CA ARG A 139 19.95 -3.75 10.42
C ARG A 139 19.68 -4.13 11.88
N GLY A 140 18.50 -3.79 12.41
CA GLY A 140 18.18 -3.98 13.83
C GLY A 140 18.71 -2.88 14.76
N ASP A 141 19.15 -1.74 14.21
CA ASP A 141 19.69 -0.59 14.94
C ASP A 141 18.57 0.31 15.52
N ALA A 142 17.37 0.17 15.01
CA ALA A 142 16.19 0.91 15.47
C ALA A 142 15.12 -0.06 16.00
N PRO A 143 14.34 0.36 17.03
CA PRO A 143 13.24 -0.45 17.54
C PRO A 143 12.14 -0.61 16.49
N GLU A 144 11.44 -1.72 16.55
CA GLU A 144 10.22 -1.90 15.79
C GLU A 144 9.09 -1.05 16.38
N PRO A 145 8.20 -0.48 15.53
CA PRO A 145 7.12 0.41 16.01
C PRO A 145 6.02 -0.32 16.80
N ARG A 146 6.04 -1.65 16.82
CA ARG A 146 5.11 -2.48 17.55
C ARG A 146 5.86 -3.36 18.53
N GLU A 147 5.32 -3.45 19.74
CA GLU A 147 5.86 -4.31 20.78
C GLU A 147 5.84 -5.79 20.36
N GLY A 148 6.82 -6.56 20.81
CA GLY A 148 6.93 -8.00 20.54
C GLY A 148 7.51 -8.39 19.18
N LEU A 149 7.76 -7.43 18.28
CA LEU A 149 8.42 -7.73 17.01
C LEU A 149 9.94 -7.83 17.16
N ARG A 150 10.52 -8.82 16.49
CA ARG A 150 11.98 -8.99 16.45
C ARG A 150 12.61 -7.92 15.55
N ALA A 151 13.72 -7.33 16.02
CA ALA A 151 14.55 -6.46 15.20
C ALA A 151 15.34 -7.28 14.13
N GLY A 152 15.80 -6.59 13.09
CA GLY A 152 16.55 -7.18 11.99
C GLY A 152 15.69 -7.54 10.80
N HIS A 153 16.14 -8.46 9.96
CA HIS A 153 15.54 -8.78 8.67
C HIS A 153 15.52 -10.28 8.38
N ILE A 154 14.79 -10.66 7.33
CA ILE A 154 14.73 -12.04 6.82
C ILE A 154 16.10 -12.39 6.22
N PRO A 155 16.72 -13.52 6.58
CA PRO A 155 18.01 -13.92 6.02
C PRO A 155 18.01 -13.94 4.49
N GLY A 156 19.04 -13.33 3.87
CA GLY A 156 19.14 -13.21 2.41
C GLY A 156 18.31 -12.08 1.78
N ALA A 157 17.52 -11.33 2.57
CA ALA A 157 16.84 -10.15 2.04
C ALA A 157 17.82 -9.02 1.74
N ARG A 158 17.52 -8.25 0.70
CA ARG A 158 18.17 -6.97 0.38
C ARG A 158 17.31 -5.81 0.86
N ASN A 159 17.96 -4.74 1.30
CA ASN A 159 17.22 -3.55 1.72
C ASN A 159 17.17 -2.50 0.62
N VAL A 160 15.97 -2.13 0.26
CA VAL A 160 15.69 -0.97 -0.60
C VAL A 160 14.62 -0.15 0.11
N PRO A 161 15.02 0.79 0.99
CA PRO A 161 14.08 1.65 1.69
C PRO A 161 13.15 2.36 0.71
N PHE A 162 11.83 2.28 0.92
CA PHE A 162 10.87 2.90 0.00
C PHE A 162 11.11 4.40 -0.18
N THR A 163 11.67 5.07 0.83
CA THR A 163 12.03 6.50 0.76
C THR A 163 13.12 6.82 -0.27
N GLU A 164 13.97 5.86 -0.61
CA GLU A 164 14.99 6.03 -1.64
C GLU A 164 14.41 6.05 -3.06
N LEU A 165 13.18 5.58 -3.22
CA LEU A 165 12.45 5.61 -4.48
C LEU A 165 11.72 6.93 -4.71
N LEU A 166 11.77 7.85 -3.76
CA LEU A 166 11.07 9.13 -3.79
C LEU A 166 12.03 10.31 -3.96
N ASN A 167 11.55 11.33 -4.62
CA ASN A 167 12.15 12.67 -4.66
C ASN A 167 11.80 13.45 -3.38
N ASP A 168 12.41 14.61 -3.17
CA ASP A 168 12.15 15.44 -1.98
C ASP A 168 10.70 15.94 -1.91
N ASP A 169 10.06 16.15 -3.07
CA ASP A 169 8.64 16.52 -3.20
C ASP A 169 7.67 15.34 -3.06
N LYS A 170 8.17 14.17 -2.66
CA LYS A 170 7.43 12.92 -2.47
C LYS A 170 6.88 12.29 -3.76
N THR A 171 7.30 12.74 -4.91
CA THR A 171 7.03 12.04 -6.18
C THR A 171 7.95 10.85 -6.36
N MET A 172 7.55 9.90 -7.19
CA MET A 172 8.41 8.77 -7.56
C MET A 172 9.60 9.24 -8.38
N LYS A 173 10.77 8.66 -8.15
CA LYS A 173 11.90 8.76 -9.06
C LYS A 173 11.57 8.19 -10.43
N THR A 174 12.34 8.58 -11.45
CA THR A 174 12.15 8.05 -12.80
C THR A 174 12.40 6.54 -12.85
N PRO A 175 11.87 5.82 -13.85
CA PRO A 175 12.13 4.39 -14.01
C PRO A 175 13.63 4.06 -14.09
N GLU A 176 14.43 4.91 -14.72
CA GLU A 176 15.88 4.74 -14.83
C GLU A 176 16.59 4.88 -13.47
N GLN A 177 16.22 5.89 -12.68
CA GLN A 177 16.74 6.09 -11.33
C GLN A 177 16.32 4.96 -10.40
N THR A 178 15.07 4.55 -10.48
CA THR A 178 14.52 3.41 -9.69
C THR A 178 15.27 2.12 -10.03
N ARG A 179 15.49 1.84 -11.32
CA ARG A 179 16.25 0.67 -11.76
C ARG A 179 17.67 0.67 -11.20
N ALA A 180 18.38 1.80 -11.28
CA ALA A 180 19.73 1.92 -10.74
C ALA A 180 19.80 1.62 -9.23
N ILE A 181 18.78 1.98 -8.47
CA ILE A 181 18.68 1.67 -7.02
C ILE A 181 18.55 0.16 -6.78
N PHE A 182 17.78 -0.55 -7.61
CA PHE A 182 17.60 -2.00 -7.45
C PHE A 182 18.80 -2.82 -7.98
N GLU A 183 19.59 -2.26 -8.87
CA GLU A 183 20.78 -2.91 -9.45
C GLU A 183 22.05 -2.71 -8.60
N ALA A 184 22.03 -1.76 -7.64
CA ALA A 184 23.14 -1.46 -6.73
C ALA A 184 23.22 -2.48 -5.58
#